data_2879f2a43c72b0137fabbb48a8aae6ad
#
_entry.id   2879f2a43c72b0137fabbb48a8aae6ad
#
_cell.length_a   1.000
_cell.length_b   1.000
_cell.length_c   1.000
_cell.angle_alpha   90.00
_cell.angle_beta   90.00
_cell.angle_gamma   90.00
#
_symmetry.space_group_name_H-M   'P 1'
#
loop_
_entity.id
_entity.type
_entity.pdbx_description
1 polymer ?
#
loop_
_entity_poly.entity_id
_entity_poly.type
_entity_poly.pdbx_seq_one_letter_code
_entity_poly.pdbx_strand_id
1 'polypeptide(L)'
;MLSATATPDVISDVKQAIGLDNVTVVSDQFDRPNLKFEVHEKSKESAKEIISILSSGESGLVYCSTKRECEETSALLEAAGISSQAYHAEISKTVKESLQQQWSLGTIKILCCTSAFGMAINKPNVRVVFFHSLPASLEELFQGWGRAGRDGQPAFCYLYFSYSDRIFHIRNISDQANYDAEARTTAVKRFQKVMEFVLISSCRRIFLLSYFNPQEANLTSCNNCDICELRPFTSIPQSVDFTVKVQQIVDSIQQVVDKPFTIKYLAQVVSGKNNKKIKENGHDTLPAFGILKCTTKKCELFLMYILTKDILREVSPPRGSANSSFLQVSLGSQYMQYVTGQTKLMYQSL
;
A
#
# COMPACT_ATOMS: atom_id res chain seq x y z
N MET A 1 -24.76 15.18 -2.76
CA MET A 1 -23.32 14.89 -2.81
C MET A 1 -23.09 13.68 -3.71
N LEU A 2 -22.09 13.70 -4.58
CA LEU A 2 -21.69 12.56 -5.42
C LEU A 2 -20.28 12.17 -4.99
N SER A 3 -20.06 10.88 -4.75
CA SER A 3 -18.73 10.33 -4.46
C SER A 3 -18.62 8.94 -5.11
N ALA A 4 -17.47 8.64 -5.68
CA ALA A 4 -17.16 7.32 -6.25
C ALA A 4 -16.62 6.32 -5.20
N THR A 5 -16.32 6.77 -3.99
CA THR A 5 -15.56 6.02 -2.98
C THR A 5 -16.01 6.33 -1.55
N ALA A 6 -17.30 6.63 -1.35
CA ALA A 6 -17.83 6.88 -0.01
C ALA A 6 -17.94 5.55 0.76
N THR A 7 -17.16 5.41 1.83
CA THR A 7 -17.31 4.30 2.78
C THR A 7 -18.53 4.51 3.67
N PRO A 8 -19.06 3.47 4.35
CA PRO A 8 -20.15 3.62 5.31
C PRO A 8 -19.92 4.71 6.36
N ASP A 9 -18.69 4.82 6.86
CA ASP A 9 -18.31 5.86 7.83
C ASP A 9 -18.43 7.26 7.24
N VAL A 10 -17.91 7.48 6.01
CA VAL A 10 -18.03 8.76 5.30
C VAL A 10 -19.51 9.12 5.04
N ILE A 11 -20.36 8.15 4.72
CA ILE A 11 -21.80 8.38 4.54
C ILE A 11 -22.43 8.81 5.86
N SER A 12 -22.07 8.19 6.97
CA SER A 12 -22.52 8.54 8.30
C SER A 12 -22.10 9.94 8.70
N ASP A 13 -20.83 10.28 8.52
CA ASP A 13 -20.27 11.61 8.82
C ASP A 13 -20.96 12.71 8.01
N VAL A 14 -21.20 12.47 6.72
CA VAL A 14 -21.91 13.41 5.84
C VAL A 14 -23.34 13.61 6.29
N LYS A 15 -24.07 12.53 6.63
CA LYS A 15 -25.45 12.66 7.17
C LYS A 15 -25.48 13.52 8.43
N GLN A 16 -24.56 13.27 9.34
CA GLN A 16 -24.44 14.05 10.58
C GLN A 16 -24.10 15.52 10.30
N ALA A 17 -23.14 15.79 9.39
CA ALA A 17 -22.72 17.15 9.06
C ALA A 17 -23.80 17.98 8.38
N ILE A 18 -24.70 17.35 7.58
CA ILE A 18 -25.82 18.06 6.93
C ILE A 18 -27.07 18.13 7.83
N GLY A 19 -27.11 17.43 8.97
CA GLY A 19 -28.23 17.41 9.91
C GLY A 19 -29.53 16.87 9.32
N LEU A 20 -29.45 15.91 8.39
CA LEU A 20 -30.60 15.30 7.73
C LEU A 20 -30.72 13.82 8.13
N ASP A 21 -31.75 13.46 8.89
CA ASP A 21 -31.99 12.09 9.33
C ASP A 21 -32.57 11.21 8.22
N ASN A 22 -33.36 11.75 7.31
CA ASN A 22 -33.98 11.03 6.19
C ASN A 22 -33.29 11.33 4.87
N VAL A 23 -32.15 10.68 4.62
CA VAL A 23 -31.42 10.79 3.36
C VAL A 23 -31.50 9.48 2.59
N THR A 24 -31.97 9.54 1.35
CA THR A 24 -31.87 8.41 0.41
C THR A 24 -30.45 8.31 -0.10
N VAL A 25 -29.78 7.20 0.21
CA VAL A 25 -28.47 6.88 -0.34
C VAL A 25 -28.67 5.98 -1.55
N VAL A 26 -28.27 6.46 -2.72
CA VAL A 26 -28.25 5.67 -3.95
C VAL A 26 -26.80 5.30 -4.22
N SER A 27 -26.51 4.01 -4.22
CA SER A 27 -25.18 3.48 -4.56
C SER A 27 -25.26 2.60 -5.81
N ASP A 28 -24.30 2.74 -6.70
CA ASP A 28 -24.05 1.82 -7.80
C ASP A 28 -23.12 0.70 -7.34
N GLN A 29 -22.98 -0.34 -8.14
CA GLN A 29 -22.08 -1.46 -7.84
C GLN A 29 -20.63 -1.00 -7.80
N PHE A 30 -19.92 -1.35 -6.73
CA PHE A 30 -18.49 -1.12 -6.60
C PHE A 30 -17.66 -2.14 -7.37
N ASP A 31 -18.18 -3.33 -7.56
CA ASP A 31 -17.45 -4.40 -8.24
C ASP A 31 -17.26 -4.10 -9.74
N ARG A 32 -16.04 -4.29 -10.17
CA ARG A 32 -15.58 -4.16 -11.55
C ARG A 32 -14.91 -5.47 -11.97
N PRO A 33 -15.70 -6.51 -12.35
CA PRO A 33 -15.17 -7.85 -12.60
C PRO A 33 -14.18 -7.92 -13.78
N ASN A 34 -14.21 -6.95 -14.68
CA ASN A 34 -13.28 -6.83 -15.79
C ASN A 34 -11.87 -6.33 -15.40
N LEU A 35 -11.66 -5.90 -14.14
CA LEU A 35 -10.36 -5.44 -13.67
C LEU A 35 -9.61 -6.58 -12.98
N LYS A 36 -8.37 -6.83 -13.38
CA LYS A 36 -7.46 -7.74 -12.69
C LYS A 36 -6.59 -6.96 -11.73
N PHE A 37 -6.47 -7.41 -10.46
CA PHE A 37 -5.68 -6.76 -9.43
C PHE A 37 -4.43 -7.57 -9.11
N GLU A 38 -3.27 -6.92 -9.19
CA GLU A 38 -1.98 -7.51 -8.85
C GLU A 38 -1.16 -6.58 -7.95
N VAL A 39 -0.53 -7.15 -6.91
CA VAL A 39 0.31 -6.42 -5.97
C VAL A 39 1.71 -7.02 -5.98
N HIS A 40 2.70 -6.20 -6.30
CA HIS A 40 4.10 -6.59 -6.46
C HIS A 40 5.00 -5.83 -5.49
N GLU A 41 5.94 -6.52 -4.87
CA GLU A 41 6.99 -5.85 -4.13
C GLU A 41 8.05 -5.30 -5.08
N LYS A 42 8.45 -4.04 -4.90
CA LYS A 42 9.50 -3.41 -5.71
C LYS A 42 10.82 -4.18 -5.62
N SER A 43 11.40 -4.44 -6.77
CA SER A 43 12.71 -5.03 -6.94
C SER A 43 13.53 -4.23 -7.95
N LYS A 44 14.78 -4.63 -8.18
CA LYS A 44 15.61 -4.05 -9.24
C LYS A 44 15.05 -4.34 -10.65
N GLU A 45 14.23 -5.36 -10.77
CA GLU A 45 13.63 -5.79 -12.04
C GLU A 45 12.28 -5.14 -12.33
N SER A 46 11.66 -4.46 -11.33
CA SER A 46 10.31 -3.88 -11.48
C SER A 46 10.20 -2.90 -12.66
N ALA A 47 11.25 -2.12 -12.92
CA ALA A 47 11.28 -1.23 -14.08
C ALA A 47 11.19 -2.01 -15.41
N LYS A 48 11.90 -3.13 -15.54
CA LYS A 48 11.84 -4.00 -16.72
C LYS A 48 10.48 -4.67 -16.87
N GLU A 49 9.88 -5.11 -15.76
CA GLU A 49 8.54 -5.69 -15.75
C GLU A 49 7.50 -4.68 -16.25
N ILE A 50 7.53 -3.44 -15.74
CA ILE A 50 6.62 -2.37 -16.17
C ILE A 50 6.81 -2.07 -17.66
N ILE A 51 8.05 -1.94 -18.14
CA ILE A 51 8.37 -1.75 -19.56
C ILE A 51 7.80 -2.91 -20.39
N SER A 52 8.03 -4.16 -19.97
CA SER A 52 7.55 -5.35 -20.68
C SER A 52 6.02 -5.35 -20.82
N ILE A 53 5.29 -5.03 -19.74
CA ILE A 53 3.84 -4.98 -19.75
C ILE A 53 3.34 -3.84 -20.66
N LEU A 54 3.96 -2.66 -20.61
CA LEU A 54 3.56 -1.50 -21.40
C LEU A 54 4.00 -1.55 -22.86
N SER A 55 4.91 -2.44 -23.22
CA SER A 55 5.37 -2.63 -24.62
C SER A 55 4.28 -3.19 -25.55
N SER A 56 3.14 -3.64 -25.01
CA SER A 56 1.95 -4.05 -25.80
C SER A 56 1.34 -2.90 -26.61
N GLY A 57 1.74 -1.64 -26.35
CA GLY A 57 1.26 -0.46 -27.07
C GLY A 57 -0.12 0.02 -26.61
N GLU A 58 -0.65 -0.50 -25.53
CA GLU A 58 -1.94 -0.12 -24.98
C GLU A 58 -1.90 1.20 -24.22
N SER A 59 -3.06 1.84 -24.05
CA SER A 59 -3.18 3.06 -23.26
C SER A 59 -3.17 2.75 -21.78
N GLY A 60 -2.37 3.51 -21.02
CA GLY A 60 -2.23 3.31 -19.58
C GLY A 60 -1.94 4.56 -18.78
N LEU A 61 -1.97 4.39 -17.45
CA LEU A 61 -1.61 5.38 -16.45
C LEU A 61 -0.58 4.78 -15.50
N VAL A 62 0.40 5.57 -15.11
CA VAL A 62 1.36 5.23 -14.05
C VAL A 62 1.31 6.30 -12.97
N TYR A 63 0.71 5.96 -11.82
CA TYR A 63 0.66 6.84 -10.66
C TYR A 63 1.96 6.79 -9.89
N CYS A 64 2.55 7.96 -9.64
CA CYS A 64 3.79 8.17 -8.91
C CYS A 64 3.55 9.05 -7.68
N SER A 65 4.34 8.86 -6.62
CA SER A 65 4.20 9.64 -5.39
C SER A 65 4.73 11.07 -5.50
N THR A 66 5.69 11.33 -6.40
CA THR A 66 6.33 12.64 -6.56
C THR A 66 6.42 13.04 -8.03
N LYS A 67 6.54 14.36 -8.28
CA LYS A 67 6.81 14.88 -9.62
C LYS A 67 8.09 14.30 -10.23
N ARG A 68 9.16 14.21 -9.43
CA ARG A 68 10.45 13.65 -9.86
C ARG A 68 10.29 12.19 -10.30
N GLU A 69 9.56 11.39 -9.54
CA GLU A 69 9.27 10.00 -9.92
C GLU A 69 8.45 9.93 -11.23
N CYS A 70 7.51 10.87 -11.47
CA CYS A 70 6.77 10.96 -12.74
C CYS A 70 7.71 11.24 -13.93
N GLU A 71 8.60 12.21 -13.79
CA GLU A 71 9.54 12.62 -14.83
C GLU A 71 10.55 11.50 -15.12
N GLU A 72 11.15 10.89 -14.08
CA GLU A 72 12.10 9.78 -14.21
C GLU A 72 11.45 8.54 -14.84
N THR A 73 10.22 8.20 -14.43
CA THR A 73 9.47 7.06 -14.98
C THR A 73 9.11 7.32 -16.45
N SER A 74 8.63 8.51 -16.78
CA SER A 74 8.31 8.87 -18.17
C SER A 74 9.56 8.80 -19.07
N ALA A 75 10.68 9.38 -18.63
CA ALA A 75 11.94 9.32 -19.39
C ALA A 75 12.43 7.87 -19.59
N LEU A 76 12.26 7.01 -18.58
CA LEU A 76 12.62 5.59 -18.69
C LEU A 76 11.76 4.87 -19.74
N LEU A 77 10.45 5.14 -19.78
CA LEU A 77 9.52 4.54 -20.74
C LEU A 77 9.83 5.03 -22.16
N GLU A 78 10.10 6.34 -22.33
CA GLU A 78 10.50 6.91 -23.63
C GLU A 78 11.81 6.29 -24.14
N ALA A 79 12.79 6.13 -23.28
CA ALA A 79 14.06 5.47 -23.62
C ALA A 79 13.85 4.00 -24.07
N ALA A 80 12.77 3.35 -23.60
CA ALA A 80 12.36 2.02 -24.03
C ALA A 80 11.45 2.01 -25.27
N GLY A 81 11.22 3.18 -25.91
CA GLY A 81 10.38 3.31 -27.11
C GLY A 81 8.87 3.38 -26.83
N ILE A 82 8.47 3.56 -25.59
CA ILE A 82 7.06 3.69 -25.20
C ILE A 82 6.68 5.16 -25.14
N SER A 83 5.71 5.61 -25.97
CA SER A 83 5.25 7.00 -25.95
C SER A 83 4.63 7.35 -24.60
N SER A 84 5.34 8.12 -23.80
CA SER A 84 4.93 8.52 -22.44
C SER A 84 5.19 9.99 -22.17
N GLN A 85 4.45 10.58 -21.24
CA GLN A 85 4.66 11.93 -20.76
C GLN A 85 4.37 12.05 -19.26
N ALA A 86 5.09 12.93 -18.58
CA ALA A 86 4.85 13.25 -17.17
C ALA A 86 3.70 14.25 -17.03
N TYR A 87 2.87 14.07 -15.98
CA TYR A 87 1.75 14.95 -15.66
C TYR A 87 1.65 15.19 -14.15
N HIS A 88 1.95 16.40 -13.70
CA HIS A 88 1.94 16.78 -12.28
C HIS A 88 1.54 18.25 -12.07
N ALA A 89 1.37 18.66 -10.82
CA ALA A 89 0.80 19.96 -10.46
C ALA A 89 1.58 21.17 -11.05
N GLU A 90 2.90 21.10 -11.16
CA GLU A 90 3.75 22.19 -11.62
C GLU A 90 3.73 22.43 -13.14
N ILE A 91 3.17 21.52 -13.92
CA ILE A 91 2.98 21.71 -15.35
C ILE A 91 1.90 22.79 -15.59
N SER A 92 2.13 23.71 -16.52
CA SER A 92 1.19 24.79 -16.84
C SER A 92 -0.17 24.23 -17.33
N LYS A 93 -1.24 24.99 -17.13
CA LYS A 93 -2.59 24.58 -17.50
C LYS A 93 -2.69 24.24 -18.99
N THR A 94 -2.11 25.06 -19.86
CA THR A 94 -2.12 24.87 -21.32
C THR A 94 -1.45 23.55 -21.73
N VAL A 95 -0.28 23.25 -21.12
CA VAL A 95 0.42 22.00 -21.40
C VAL A 95 -0.37 20.80 -20.86
N LYS A 96 -0.98 20.89 -19.67
CA LYS A 96 -1.86 19.86 -19.13
C LYS A 96 -3.00 19.52 -20.07
N GLU A 97 -3.68 20.54 -20.61
CA GLU A 97 -4.78 20.37 -21.56
C GLU A 97 -4.32 19.68 -22.86
N SER A 98 -3.17 20.08 -23.39
CA SER A 98 -2.55 19.44 -24.55
C SER A 98 -2.19 17.99 -24.31
N LEU A 99 -1.56 17.67 -23.18
CA LEU A 99 -1.19 16.29 -22.79
C LEU A 99 -2.44 15.39 -22.64
N GLN A 100 -3.49 15.91 -22.00
CA GLN A 100 -4.76 15.19 -21.86
C GLN A 100 -5.40 14.90 -23.23
N GLN A 101 -5.40 15.87 -24.13
CA GLN A 101 -5.93 15.69 -25.50
C GLN A 101 -5.12 14.64 -26.26
N GLN A 102 -3.79 14.75 -26.27
CA GLN A 102 -2.91 13.80 -26.95
C GLN A 102 -3.06 12.37 -26.40
N TRP A 103 -3.16 12.23 -25.08
CA TRP A 103 -3.42 10.93 -24.44
C TRP A 103 -4.80 10.39 -24.77
N SER A 104 -5.83 11.23 -24.80
CA SER A 104 -7.20 10.83 -25.17
C SER A 104 -7.26 10.34 -26.61
N LEU A 105 -6.58 10.99 -27.52
CA LEU A 105 -6.45 10.61 -28.93
C LEU A 105 -5.55 9.39 -29.16
N GLY A 106 -4.75 8.99 -28.15
CA GLY A 106 -3.85 7.86 -28.21
C GLY A 106 -2.49 8.14 -28.88
N THR A 107 -2.15 9.40 -29.16
CA THR A 107 -0.83 9.84 -29.62
C THR A 107 0.21 9.60 -28.50
N ILE A 108 -0.14 9.98 -27.28
CA ILE A 108 0.57 9.55 -26.06
C ILE A 108 -0.12 8.28 -25.54
N LYS A 109 0.63 7.23 -25.29
CA LYS A 109 0.10 5.96 -24.78
C LYS A 109 0.01 5.95 -23.26
N ILE A 110 1.05 6.42 -22.59
CA ILE A 110 1.19 6.37 -21.14
C ILE A 110 1.30 7.78 -20.56
N LEU A 111 0.51 8.08 -19.52
CA LEU A 111 0.75 9.23 -18.66
C LEU A 111 1.32 8.77 -17.31
N CYS A 112 2.51 9.27 -16.99
CA CYS A 112 3.09 9.15 -15.66
C CYS A 112 2.60 10.33 -14.83
N CYS A 113 1.80 10.10 -13.79
CA CYS A 113 1.09 11.18 -13.12
C CYS A 113 1.10 11.06 -11.60
N THR A 114 1.01 12.20 -10.91
CA THR A 114 0.69 12.22 -9.49
C THR A 114 -0.83 12.15 -9.28
N SER A 115 -1.28 12.09 -8.02
CA SER A 115 -2.70 12.19 -7.64
C SER A 115 -3.41 13.43 -8.18
N ALA A 116 -2.65 14.45 -8.62
CA ALA A 116 -3.20 15.63 -9.32
C ALA A 116 -3.91 15.28 -10.66
N PHE A 117 -3.64 14.12 -11.24
CA PHE A 117 -4.36 13.59 -12.42
C PHE A 117 -5.61 12.87 -11.96
N GLY A 118 -6.69 13.59 -11.71
CA GLY A 118 -7.80 12.95 -11.04
C GLY A 118 -9.19 13.26 -11.54
N MET A 119 -9.52 14.47 -11.81
CA MET A 119 -10.91 14.84 -12.08
C MET A 119 -11.15 15.09 -13.57
N ALA A 120 -12.30 14.61 -14.08
CA ALA A 120 -12.87 14.90 -15.40
C ALA A 120 -12.27 14.21 -16.64
N ILE A 121 -11.41 13.18 -16.52
CA ILE A 121 -10.93 12.48 -17.71
C ILE A 121 -11.70 11.18 -17.89
N ASN A 122 -12.38 11.08 -19.05
CA ASN A 122 -13.11 9.89 -19.43
C ASN A 122 -12.50 9.28 -20.71
N LYS A 123 -11.49 8.41 -20.54
CA LYS A 123 -10.95 7.57 -21.61
C LYS A 123 -11.41 6.13 -21.35
N PRO A 124 -12.31 5.56 -22.17
CA PRO A 124 -12.91 4.25 -21.87
C PRO A 124 -11.93 3.09 -22.01
N ASN A 125 -10.98 3.17 -22.92
CA ASN A 125 -10.08 2.09 -23.33
C ASN A 125 -8.70 2.14 -22.63
N VAL A 126 -8.64 2.53 -21.37
CA VAL A 126 -7.42 2.38 -20.57
C VAL A 126 -7.26 0.91 -20.19
N ARG A 127 -6.18 0.28 -20.65
CA ARG A 127 -5.96 -1.17 -20.42
C ARG A 127 -5.12 -1.46 -19.22
N VAL A 128 -4.27 -0.51 -18.80
CA VAL A 128 -3.33 -0.73 -17.70
C VAL A 128 -3.27 0.49 -16.80
N VAL A 129 -3.36 0.25 -15.49
CA VAL A 129 -3.14 1.29 -14.49
C VAL A 129 -2.14 0.76 -13.46
N PHE A 130 -1.01 1.45 -13.35
CA PHE A 130 0.01 1.18 -12.34
C PHE A 130 -0.06 2.20 -11.21
N PHE A 131 0.06 1.74 -9.99
CA PHE A 131 0.60 2.53 -8.89
C PHE A 131 2.06 2.11 -8.71
N HIS A 132 2.98 2.98 -9.15
CA HIS A 132 4.42 2.74 -9.04
C HIS A 132 4.90 2.83 -7.58
N SER A 133 4.14 3.50 -6.73
CA SER A 133 4.37 3.62 -5.28
C SER A 133 3.05 3.50 -4.55
N LEU A 134 3.10 3.25 -3.23
CA LEU A 134 1.90 3.16 -2.40
C LEU A 134 1.06 4.44 -2.51
N PRO A 135 -0.27 4.35 -2.66
CA PRO A 135 -1.18 5.49 -2.51
C PRO A 135 -1.35 5.87 -1.04
N ALA A 136 -1.86 7.06 -0.77
CA ALA A 136 -2.11 7.53 0.60
C ALA A 136 -3.33 6.84 1.25
N SER A 137 -4.26 6.30 0.44
CA SER A 137 -5.45 5.62 0.93
C SER A 137 -6.00 4.61 -0.09
N LEU A 138 -6.91 3.73 0.37
CA LEU A 138 -7.62 2.79 -0.53
C LEU A 138 -8.57 3.53 -1.47
N GLU A 139 -9.11 4.66 -1.07
CA GLU A 139 -9.94 5.52 -1.91
C GLU A 139 -9.15 6.03 -3.10
N GLU A 140 -7.91 6.50 -2.88
CA GLU A 140 -7.01 6.93 -3.96
C GLU A 140 -6.68 5.77 -4.91
N LEU A 141 -6.35 4.60 -4.35
CA LEU A 141 -6.09 3.40 -5.12
C LEU A 141 -7.29 3.01 -6.00
N PHE A 142 -8.46 2.93 -5.40
CA PHE A 142 -9.68 2.50 -6.08
C PHE A 142 -10.12 3.52 -7.15
N GLN A 143 -10.01 4.82 -6.87
CA GLN A 143 -10.27 5.87 -7.86
C GLN A 143 -9.31 5.80 -9.05
N GLY A 144 -8.02 5.56 -8.79
CA GLY A 144 -7.02 5.40 -9.84
C GLY A 144 -7.28 4.17 -10.70
N TRP A 145 -7.49 3.01 -10.08
CA TRP A 145 -7.83 1.77 -10.76
C TRP A 145 -9.18 1.82 -11.48
N GLY A 146 -10.15 2.58 -10.94
CA GLY A 146 -11.44 2.82 -11.56
C GLY A 146 -11.39 3.55 -12.91
N ARG A 147 -10.21 4.03 -13.33
CA ARG A 147 -9.99 4.60 -14.67
C ARG A 147 -9.76 3.54 -15.73
N ALA A 148 -9.37 2.32 -15.33
CA ALA A 148 -9.15 1.21 -16.22
C ALA A 148 -10.49 0.62 -16.73
N GLY A 149 -10.51 0.15 -17.97
CA GLY A 149 -11.57 -0.68 -18.52
C GLY A 149 -12.99 -0.13 -18.40
N ARG A 150 -13.21 1.17 -18.53
CA ARG A 150 -14.55 1.78 -18.46
C ARG A 150 -15.50 1.34 -19.57
N ASP A 151 -14.96 0.77 -20.62
CA ASP A 151 -15.69 0.14 -21.72
C ASP A 151 -16.13 -1.30 -21.42
N GLY A 152 -15.88 -1.80 -20.21
CA GLY A 152 -16.20 -3.16 -19.79
C GLY A 152 -15.19 -4.22 -20.26
N GLN A 153 -14.20 -3.86 -21.07
CA GLN A 153 -13.18 -4.79 -21.55
C GLN A 153 -12.15 -5.08 -20.45
N PRO A 154 -11.46 -6.24 -20.50
CA PRO A 154 -10.42 -6.60 -19.53
C PRO A 154 -9.36 -5.50 -19.41
N ALA A 155 -8.97 -5.22 -18.19
CA ALA A 155 -7.90 -4.27 -17.88
C ALA A 155 -7.15 -4.69 -16.61
N PHE A 156 -5.87 -4.30 -16.54
CA PHE A 156 -4.94 -4.70 -15.50
C PHE A 156 -4.62 -3.53 -14.57
N CYS A 157 -4.63 -3.81 -13.29
CA CYS A 157 -4.39 -2.86 -12.21
C CYS A 157 -3.26 -3.37 -11.31
N TYR A 158 -2.12 -2.71 -11.40
CA TYR A 158 -0.90 -3.08 -10.68
C TYR A 158 -0.62 -2.11 -9.54
N LEU A 159 -0.19 -2.64 -8.41
CA LEU A 159 0.35 -1.85 -7.30
C LEU A 159 1.74 -2.36 -6.94
N TYR A 160 2.75 -1.52 -7.11
CA TYR A 160 4.11 -1.78 -6.64
C TYR A 160 4.34 -1.11 -5.30
N PHE A 161 4.99 -1.82 -4.39
CA PHE A 161 5.25 -1.30 -3.05
C PHE A 161 6.65 -1.64 -2.55
N SER A 162 7.15 -0.80 -1.65
CA SER A 162 8.36 -1.03 -0.88
C SER A 162 8.22 -0.49 0.54
N TYR A 163 9.08 -0.95 1.43
CA TYR A 163 9.17 -0.36 2.77
C TYR A 163 9.52 1.14 2.73
N SER A 164 10.29 1.58 1.74
CA SER A 164 10.64 3.00 1.56
C SER A 164 9.42 3.87 1.26
N ASP A 165 8.45 3.36 0.49
CA ASP A 165 7.19 4.08 0.21
C ASP A 165 6.39 4.29 1.50
N ARG A 166 6.37 3.27 2.38
CA ARG A 166 5.73 3.39 3.70
C ARG A 166 6.37 4.49 4.55
N ILE A 167 7.70 4.52 4.63
CA ILE A 167 8.41 5.57 5.37
C ILE A 167 8.08 6.95 4.80
N PHE A 168 8.05 7.09 3.47
CA PHE A 168 7.71 8.32 2.79
C PHE A 168 6.31 8.82 3.22
N HIS A 169 5.29 7.96 3.21
CA HIS A 169 3.94 8.35 3.62
C HIS A 169 3.85 8.72 5.10
N ILE A 170 4.44 7.95 6.00
CA ILE A 170 4.42 8.25 7.43
C ILE A 170 5.09 9.60 7.72
N ARG A 171 6.22 9.90 7.07
CA ARG A 171 6.87 11.20 7.19
C ARG A 171 6.00 12.33 6.64
N ASN A 172 5.45 12.17 5.45
CA ASN A 172 4.58 13.17 4.86
C ASN A 172 3.37 13.48 5.76
N ILE A 173 2.74 12.49 6.37
CA ILE A 173 1.64 12.70 7.31
C ILE A 173 2.14 13.47 8.56
N SER A 174 3.33 13.15 9.05
CA SER A 174 3.92 13.82 10.22
C SER A 174 4.28 15.28 9.92
N ASP A 175 4.75 15.56 8.71
CA ASP A 175 5.27 16.87 8.30
C ASP A 175 4.18 17.82 7.79
N GLN A 176 2.92 17.34 7.62
CA GLN A 176 1.79 18.18 7.20
C GLN A 176 1.46 19.23 8.27
N ALA A 177 1.81 20.48 7.96
CA ALA A 177 1.59 21.61 8.89
C ALA A 177 0.11 21.86 9.22
N ASN A 178 -0.78 21.56 8.27
CA ASN A 178 -2.22 21.80 8.40
C ASN A 178 -2.97 20.66 9.11
N TYR A 179 -2.28 19.59 9.50
CA TYR A 179 -2.92 18.47 10.21
C TYR A 179 -2.83 18.71 11.72
N ASP A 180 -3.98 18.75 12.37
CA ASP A 180 -4.07 18.57 13.82
C ASP A 180 -3.86 17.10 14.21
N ALA A 181 -3.95 16.79 15.49
CA ALA A 181 -3.73 15.43 15.99
C ALA A 181 -4.76 14.42 15.47
N GLU A 182 -6.00 14.84 15.29
CA GLU A 182 -7.10 14.00 14.80
C GLU A 182 -6.95 13.71 13.31
N ALA A 183 -6.68 14.72 12.50
CA ALA A 183 -6.40 14.58 11.07
C ALA A 183 -5.20 13.67 10.80
N ARG A 184 -4.11 13.80 11.58
CA ARG A 184 -2.96 12.89 11.51
C ARG A 184 -3.33 11.45 11.83
N THR A 185 -4.09 11.25 12.91
CA THR A 185 -4.53 9.91 13.33
C THR A 185 -5.40 9.28 12.24
N THR A 186 -6.31 10.03 11.65
CA THR A 186 -7.17 9.59 10.55
C THR A 186 -6.36 9.26 9.30
N ALA A 187 -5.40 10.09 8.92
CA ALA A 187 -4.52 9.84 7.79
C ALA A 187 -3.68 8.57 7.97
N VAL A 188 -3.13 8.36 9.18
CA VAL A 188 -2.39 7.13 9.51
C VAL A 188 -3.30 5.90 9.43
N LYS A 189 -4.52 5.94 9.95
CA LYS A 189 -5.49 4.85 9.88
C LYS A 189 -5.84 4.50 8.43
N ARG A 190 -6.09 5.49 7.57
CA ARG A 190 -6.36 5.28 6.14
C ARG A 190 -5.17 4.62 5.44
N PHE A 191 -3.97 5.10 5.71
CA PHE A 191 -2.76 4.51 5.16
C PHE A 191 -2.49 3.08 5.69
N GLN A 192 -2.82 2.80 6.95
CA GLN A 192 -2.76 1.44 7.49
C GLN A 192 -3.63 0.47 6.71
N LYS A 193 -4.81 0.90 6.21
CA LYS A 193 -5.67 0.08 5.35
C LYS A 193 -5.01 -0.27 4.01
N VAL A 194 -4.23 0.64 3.44
CA VAL A 194 -3.40 0.34 2.25
C VAL A 194 -2.36 -0.73 2.59
N MET A 195 -1.69 -0.61 3.72
CA MET A 195 -0.71 -1.60 4.17
C MET A 195 -1.36 -2.97 4.44
N GLU A 196 -2.53 -3.00 5.07
CA GLU A 196 -3.31 -4.24 5.23
C GLU A 196 -3.59 -4.87 3.86
N PHE A 197 -4.12 -4.10 2.91
CA PHE A 197 -4.41 -4.56 1.54
C PHE A 197 -3.19 -5.14 0.82
N VAL A 198 -2.04 -4.52 0.97
CA VAL A 198 -0.78 -4.97 0.36
C VAL A 198 -0.32 -6.30 0.94
N LEU A 199 -0.46 -6.48 2.27
CA LEU A 199 0.07 -7.61 3.03
C LEU A 199 -0.92 -8.76 3.22
N ILE A 200 -2.18 -8.61 2.75
CA ILE A 200 -3.15 -9.71 2.84
C ILE A 200 -2.71 -10.91 2.00
N SER A 201 -3.20 -12.03 2.41
CA SER A 201 -3.07 -13.30 1.72
C SER A 201 -4.44 -13.88 1.28
N SER A 202 -5.51 -13.10 1.48
CA SER A 202 -6.87 -13.38 1.00
C SER A 202 -7.15 -12.61 -0.30
N CYS A 203 -8.28 -12.87 -0.92
CA CYS A 203 -8.67 -12.26 -2.19
C CYS A 203 -8.65 -10.71 -2.14
N ARG A 204 -7.90 -10.07 -3.06
CA ARG A 204 -7.78 -8.61 -3.18
C ARG A 204 -9.14 -7.94 -3.40
N ARG A 205 -9.94 -8.49 -4.29
CA ARG A 205 -11.26 -7.95 -4.63
C ARG A 205 -12.20 -7.96 -3.44
N ILE A 206 -12.27 -9.09 -2.72
CA ILE A 206 -13.12 -9.22 -1.53
C ILE A 206 -12.71 -8.21 -0.47
N PHE A 207 -11.40 -8.02 -0.26
CA PHE A 207 -10.92 -7.01 0.68
C PHE A 207 -11.40 -5.60 0.32
N LEU A 208 -11.27 -5.19 -0.95
CA LEU A 208 -11.74 -3.89 -1.41
C LEU A 208 -13.26 -3.75 -1.29
N LEU A 209 -14.02 -4.76 -1.72
CA LEU A 209 -15.48 -4.73 -1.60
C LEU A 209 -15.91 -4.67 -0.12
N SER A 210 -15.28 -5.43 0.76
CA SER A 210 -15.56 -5.37 2.21
C SER A 210 -15.29 -3.99 2.81
N TYR A 211 -14.32 -3.27 2.26
CA TYR A 211 -13.99 -1.93 2.72
C TYR A 211 -14.99 -0.87 2.25
N PHE A 212 -15.39 -0.90 0.96
CA PHE A 212 -16.27 0.11 0.38
C PHE A 212 -17.76 -0.23 0.50
N ASN A 213 -18.13 -1.48 0.28
CA ASN A 213 -19.50 -1.96 0.38
C ASN A 213 -19.53 -3.42 0.89
N PRO A 214 -19.62 -3.63 2.20
CA PRO A 214 -19.63 -4.98 2.80
C PRO A 214 -20.74 -5.89 2.26
N GLN A 215 -21.82 -5.33 1.72
CA GLN A 215 -22.94 -6.10 1.17
C GLN A 215 -22.57 -6.79 -0.17
N GLU A 216 -21.59 -6.29 -0.89
CA GLU A 216 -21.08 -6.91 -2.12
C GLU A 216 -19.98 -7.95 -1.89
N ALA A 217 -19.48 -8.08 -0.66
CA ALA A 217 -18.35 -8.96 -0.31
C ALA A 217 -18.73 -10.44 -0.11
N ASN A 218 -19.81 -10.92 -0.72
CA ASN A 218 -20.33 -12.27 -0.52
C ASN A 218 -19.59 -13.37 -1.31
N LEU A 219 -18.47 -13.03 -1.95
CA LEU A 219 -17.65 -13.95 -2.72
C LEU A 219 -16.62 -14.66 -1.83
N THR A 220 -16.30 -15.90 -2.15
CA THR A 220 -15.18 -16.65 -1.52
C THR A 220 -13.86 -16.44 -2.29
N SER A 221 -13.94 -16.20 -3.59
CA SER A 221 -12.81 -15.95 -4.50
C SER A 221 -13.29 -15.13 -5.70
N CYS A 222 -12.43 -14.27 -6.22
CA CYS A 222 -12.75 -13.51 -7.44
C CYS A 222 -12.20 -14.16 -8.74
N ASN A 223 -11.29 -15.14 -8.62
CA ASN A 223 -10.58 -15.80 -9.72
C ASN A 223 -9.90 -14.83 -10.71
N ASN A 224 -9.70 -13.58 -10.31
CA ASN A 224 -9.16 -12.51 -11.15
C ASN A 224 -8.31 -11.54 -10.31
N CYS A 225 -7.44 -12.08 -9.44
CA CYS A 225 -6.37 -11.34 -8.76
C CYS A 225 -5.17 -12.25 -8.53
N ASP A 226 -4.01 -11.66 -8.29
CA ASP A 226 -2.74 -12.35 -8.03
C ASP A 226 -2.87 -13.49 -7.02
N ILE A 227 -3.58 -13.26 -5.92
CA ILE A 227 -3.75 -14.25 -4.86
C ILE A 227 -4.64 -15.42 -5.29
N CYS A 228 -5.75 -15.13 -5.97
CA CYS A 228 -6.68 -16.18 -6.39
C CYS A 228 -6.09 -17.05 -7.51
N GLU A 229 -5.27 -16.48 -8.41
CA GLU A 229 -4.60 -17.22 -9.49
C GLU A 229 -3.49 -18.15 -8.96
N LEU A 230 -2.75 -17.70 -7.95
CA LEU A 230 -1.69 -18.52 -7.35
C LEU A 230 -2.22 -19.68 -6.50
N ARG A 231 -3.51 -19.71 -6.20
CA ARG A 231 -4.11 -20.73 -5.32
C ARG A 231 -5.02 -21.65 -6.11
N PRO A 232 -4.73 -22.96 -6.13
CA PRO A 232 -5.73 -23.93 -6.55
C PRO A 232 -6.98 -23.78 -5.68
N PHE A 233 -8.17 -23.89 -6.26
CA PHE A 233 -9.48 -23.76 -5.63
C PHE A 233 -9.68 -24.56 -4.32
N THR A 234 -8.80 -25.49 -4.01
CA THR A 234 -8.92 -26.47 -2.92
C THR A 234 -8.04 -26.16 -1.70
N SER A 235 -7.12 -25.19 -1.77
CA SER A 235 -6.21 -24.91 -0.66
C SER A 235 -6.67 -23.71 0.15
N ILE A 236 -7.28 -23.96 1.30
CA ILE A 236 -7.44 -22.97 2.36
C ILE A 236 -6.03 -22.62 2.85
N PRO A 237 -5.60 -21.35 2.85
CA PRO A 237 -4.29 -20.98 3.37
C PRO A 237 -4.20 -21.45 4.82
N GLN A 238 -3.23 -22.29 5.12
CA GLN A 238 -2.94 -22.64 6.50
C GLN A 238 -2.38 -21.41 7.19
N SER A 239 -3.19 -20.78 8.02
CA SER A 239 -2.70 -19.76 8.93
C SER A 239 -2.01 -20.44 10.12
N VAL A 240 -0.79 -20.04 10.39
CA VAL A 240 0.00 -20.53 11.52
C VAL A 240 -0.11 -19.52 12.66
N ASP A 241 -0.17 -20.00 13.88
CA ASP A 241 -0.16 -19.17 15.08
C ASP A 241 1.27 -18.67 15.34
N PHE A 242 1.46 -17.36 15.19
CA PHE A 242 2.72 -16.66 15.43
C PHE A 242 2.78 -15.96 16.78
N THR A 243 1.79 -16.15 17.66
CA THR A 243 1.67 -15.45 18.95
C THR A 243 2.95 -15.56 19.78
N VAL A 244 3.51 -16.76 19.94
CA VAL A 244 4.76 -16.97 20.70
C VAL A 244 5.94 -16.22 20.08
N LYS A 245 6.02 -16.19 18.73
CA LYS A 245 7.10 -15.46 18.05
C LYS A 245 6.97 -13.95 18.26
N VAL A 246 5.75 -13.44 18.28
CA VAL A 246 5.48 -12.02 18.57
C VAL A 246 5.85 -11.69 20.02
N GLN A 247 5.53 -12.55 20.97
CA GLN A 247 5.95 -12.39 22.37
C GLN A 247 7.48 -12.24 22.46
N GLN A 248 8.23 -13.14 21.83
CA GLN A 248 9.70 -13.09 21.80
C GLN A 248 10.24 -11.80 21.14
N ILE A 249 9.56 -11.26 20.13
CA ILE A 249 9.91 -9.98 19.50
C ILE A 249 9.66 -8.84 20.49
N VAL A 250 8.51 -8.81 21.15
CA VAL A 250 8.15 -7.80 22.15
C VAL A 250 9.15 -7.81 23.31
N ASP A 251 9.47 -8.99 23.87
CA ASP A 251 10.43 -9.17 24.94
C ASP A 251 11.81 -8.63 24.53
N SER A 252 12.23 -8.88 23.32
CA SER A 252 13.52 -8.39 22.80
C SER A 252 13.55 -6.86 22.67
N ILE A 253 12.44 -6.26 22.24
CA ILE A 253 12.33 -4.78 22.14
C ILE A 253 12.36 -4.15 23.54
N GLN A 254 11.72 -4.76 24.53
CA GLN A 254 11.71 -4.28 25.92
C GLN A 254 13.10 -4.36 26.59
N GLN A 255 13.90 -5.36 26.21
CA GLN A 255 15.26 -5.52 26.74
C GLN A 255 16.27 -4.51 26.17
N VAL A 256 15.98 -3.91 25.00
CA VAL A 256 16.92 -3.02 24.29
C VAL A 256 16.51 -1.57 24.47
N VAL A 257 17.15 -0.86 25.38
CA VAL A 257 16.87 0.55 25.69
C VAL A 257 17.78 1.50 24.88
N ASP A 258 19.09 1.22 24.83
CA ASP A 258 20.09 2.17 24.32
C ASP A 258 20.29 2.13 22.80
N LYS A 259 19.93 1.04 22.15
CA LYS A 259 20.15 0.80 20.71
C LYS A 259 18.87 0.37 20.02
N PRO A 260 17.88 1.25 19.88
CA PRO A 260 16.57 0.89 19.38
C PRO A 260 16.63 0.33 17.97
N PHE A 261 15.72 -0.59 17.68
CA PHE A 261 15.63 -1.23 16.38
C PHE A 261 15.02 -0.29 15.33
N THR A 262 15.46 -0.43 14.09
CA THR A 262 14.67 -0.09 12.90
C THR A 262 14.04 -1.37 12.36
N ILE A 263 12.96 -1.29 11.57
CA ILE A 263 12.32 -2.48 10.99
C ILE A 263 13.32 -3.31 10.18
N LYS A 264 14.14 -2.67 9.34
CA LYS A 264 15.16 -3.37 8.54
C LYS A 264 16.22 -4.08 9.39
N TYR A 265 16.60 -3.49 10.51
CA TYR A 265 17.58 -4.09 11.42
C TYR A 265 16.93 -5.22 12.23
N LEU A 266 15.72 -5.01 12.74
CA LEU A 266 14.96 -6.04 13.45
C LEU A 266 14.72 -7.26 12.55
N ALA A 267 14.41 -7.05 11.25
CA ALA A 267 14.27 -8.12 10.29
C ALA A 267 15.56 -8.98 10.14
N GLN A 268 16.74 -8.36 10.24
CA GLN A 268 18.01 -9.11 10.26
C GLN A 268 18.16 -9.93 11.55
N VAL A 269 17.77 -9.39 12.70
CA VAL A 269 17.81 -10.11 13.98
C VAL A 269 16.89 -11.30 13.98
N VAL A 270 15.61 -11.10 13.63
CA VAL A 270 14.60 -12.19 13.65
C VAL A 270 14.82 -13.25 12.57
N SER A 271 15.56 -12.91 11.49
CA SER A 271 16.00 -13.90 10.49
C SER A 271 17.22 -14.70 10.91
N GLY A 272 17.89 -14.32 12.02
CA GLY A 272 19.12 -14.95 12.48
C GLY A 272 20.34 -14.57 11.63
N LYS A 273 20.35 -13.38 11.01
CA LYS A 273 21.48 -12.93 10.19
C LYS A 273 22.72 -12.70 11.07
N ASN A 274 23.78 -13.46 10.78
CA ASN A 274 25.04 -13.34 11.51
C ASN A 274 25.90 -12.23 10.89
N ASN A 275 25.91 -11.05 11.49
CA ASN A 275 26.77 -9.94 11.07
C ASN A 275 27.43 -9.25 12.28
N LYS A 276 28.49 -8.49 12.01
CA LYS A 276 29.31 -7.81 13.01
C LYS A 276 28.47 -6.90 13.94
N LYS A 277 27.56 -6.14 13.34
CA LYS A 277 26.69 -5.18 14.09
C LYS A 277 25.77 -5.87 15.10
N ILE A 278 25.21 -7.03 14.75
CA ILE A 278 24.31 -7.78 15.63
C ILE A 278 25.11 -8.30 16.85
N LYS A 279 26.31 -8.85 16.62
CA LYS A 279 27.19 -9.35 17.68
C LYS A 279 27.71 -8.23 18.60
N GLU A 280 28.19 -7.13 18.03
CA GLU A 280 28.68 -5.97 18.79
C GLU A 280 27.60 -5.33 19.67
N ASN A 281 26.34 -5.44 19.26
CA ASN A 281 25.21 -4.97 20.05
C ASN A 281 24.68 -6.03 21.05
N GLY A 282 25.15 -7.28 21.00
CA GLY A 282 24.65 -8.37 21.83
C GLY A 282 23.25 -8.87 21.41
N HIS A 283 22.79 -8.51 20.22
CA HIS A 283 21.43 -8.83 19.78
C HIS A 283 21.27 -10.26 19.23
N ASP A 284 22.36 -11.02 19.13
CA ASP A 284 22.39 -12.46 18.86
C ASP A 284 22.00 -13.33 20.06
N THR A 285 21.93 -12.74 21.25
CA THR A 285 21.47 -13.41 22.48
C THR A 285 20.00 -13.14 22.80
N LEU A 286 19.32 -12.26 22.06
CA LEU A 286 17.93 -11.90 22.32
C LEU A 286 16.95 -13.02 21.99
N PRO A 287 15.80 -13.13 22.68
CA PRO A 287 14.75 -14.12 22.41
C PRO A 287 14.27 -14.12 20.95
N ALA A 288 14.30 -12.96 20.28
CA ALA A 288 13.88 -12.82 18.88
C ALA A 288 14.92 -13.28 17.86
N PHE A 289 16.16 -13.58 18.26
CA PHE A 289 17.20 -13.91 17.27
C PHE A 289 16.93 -15.21 16.55
N GLY A 290 16.80 -15.14 15.22
CA GLY A 290 16.63 -16.32 14.37
C GLY A 290 15.30 -17.07 14.50
N ILE A 291 14.27 -16.47 15.11
CA ILE A 291 12.99 -17.15 15.38
C ILE A 291 12.15 -17.39 14.12
N LEU A 292 12.33 -16.61 13.06
CA LEU A 292 11.50 -16.73 11.86
C LEU A 292 12.07 -17.70 10.83
N LYS A 293 13.36 -18.02 10.87
CA LYS A 293 14.05 -19.00 9.99
C LYS A 293 13.73 -18.83 8.49
N CYS A 294 13.57 -17.59 8.05
CA CYS A 294 13.29 -17.24 6.66
C CYS A 294 14.18 -16.09 6.18
N THR A 295 14.04 -15.68 4.91
CA THR A 295 14.85 -14.58 4.38
C THR A 295 14.55 -13.27 5.12
N THR A 296 15.56 -12.40 5.24
CA THR A 296 15.37 -11.06 5.87
C THR A 296 14.21 -10.29 5.24
N LYS A 297 14.00 -10.46 3.93
CA LYS A 297 12.91 -9.82 3.19
C LYS A 297 11.53 -10.31 3.66
N LYS A 298 11.36 -11.61 3.81
CA LYS A 298 10.12 -12.18 4.38
C LYS A 298 9.90 -11.78 5.84
N CYS A 299 10.97 -11.67 6.62
CA CYS A 299 10.90 -11.12 7.98
C CYS A 299 10.45 -9.66 7.99
N GLU A 300 10.93 -8.84 7.04
CA GLU A 300 10.51 -7.44 6.90
C GLU A 300 8.99 -7.34 6.60
N LEU A 301 8.47 -8.16 5.70
CA LEU A 301 7.03 -8.23 5.41
C LEU A 301 6.21 -8.64 6.65
N PHE A 302 6.67 -9.63 7.40
CA PHE A 302 6.02 -10.02 8.64
C PHE A 302 6.03 -8.89 9.68
N LEU A 303 7.15 -8.20 9.85
CA LEU A 303 7.24 -7.05 10.75
C LEU A 303 6.32 -5.90 10.30
N MET A 304 6.20 -5.65 9.00
CA MET A 304 5.21 -4.70 8.48
C MET A 304 3.78 -5.13 8.79
N TYR A 305 3.49 -6.43 8.72
CA TYR A 305 2.16 -6.95 9.09
C TYR A 305 1.85 -6.69 10.57
N ILE A 306 2.77 -6.93 11.49
CA ILE A 306 2.53 -6.66 12.92
C ILE A 306 2.49 -5.16 13.25
N LEU A 307 3.07 -4.29 12.41
CA LEU A 307 2.83 -2.85 12.47
C LEU A 307 1.36 -2.50 12.13
N THR A 308 0.75 -3.16 11.14
CA THR A 308 -0.67 -2.92 10.80
C THR A 308 -1.63 -3.36 11.92
N LYS A 309 -1.20 -4.27 12.80
CA LYS A 309 -1.97 -4.73 13.97
C LYS A 309 -1.73 -3.88 15.22
N ASP A 310 -0.97 -2.80 15.09
CA ASP A 310 -0.55 -1.93 16.20
C ASP A 310 0.07 -2.72 17.39
N ILE A 311 0.71 -3.83 17.08
CA ILE A 311 1.55 -4.59 18.03
C ILE A 311 2.89 -3.87 18.18
N LEU A 312 3.44 -3.44 17.06
CA LEU A 312 4.59 -2.54 16.98
C LEU A 312 4.16 -1.23 16.31
N ARG A 313 4.90 -0.19 16.56
CA ARG A 313 4.79 1.09 15.86
C ARG A 313 6.17 1.66 15.57
N GLU A 314 6.26 2.54 14.62
CA GLU A 314 7.47 3.29 14.34
C GLU A 314 7.32 4.71 14.85
N VAL A 315 8.33 5.17 15.57
CA VAL A 315 8.40 6.51 16.14
C VAL A 315 9.63 7.25 15.62
N SER A 316 9.47 8.55 15.40
CA SER A 316 10.62 9.40 15.10
C SER A 316 11.46 9.58 16.34
N PRO A 317 12.79 9.41 16.26
CA PRO A 317 13.66 9.69 17.39
C PRO A 317 13.61 11.19 17.74
N PRO A 318 13.95 11.56 18.98
CA PRO A 318 14.02 12.97 19.41
C PRO A 318 14.89 13.80 18.46
N ARG A 319 14.46 15.04 18.18
CA ARG A 319 15.24 15.97 17.35
C ARG A 319 16.63 16.18 17.99
N GLY A 320 17.69 16.08 17.18
CA GLY A 320 19.07 16.24 17.63
C GLY A 320 19.77 14.93 18.04
N SER A 321 19.10 13.77 17.99
CA SER A 321 19.77 12.48 18.15
C SER A 321 20.58 12.12 16.89
N ALA A 322 21.72 11.44 17.06
CA ALA A 322 22.60 10.99 15.98
C ALA A 322 21.88 10.08 14.94
N ASN A 323 20.71 9.53 15.30
CA ASN A 323 19.89 8.63 14.47
C ASN A 323 18.58 9.27 14.01
N SER A 324 18.49 10.60 13.93
CA SER A 324 17.26 11.34 13.60
C SER A 324 16.65 11.02 12.22
N SER A 325 17.42 10.41 11.33
CA SER A 325 16.97 10.07 9.97
C SER A 325 16.20 8.74 9.85
N PHE A 326 16.15 7.91 10.91
CA PHE A 326 15.53 6.58 10.83
C PHE A 326 14.42 6.43 11.87
N LEU A 327 13.27 5.89 11.44
CA LEU A 327 12.20 5.53 12.36
C LEU A 327 12.66 4.37 13.26
N GLN A 328 12.36 4.49 14.54
CA GLN A 328 12.66 3.49 15.56
C GLN A 328 11.42 2.67 15.88
N VAL A 329 11.62 1.38 16.11
CA VAL A 329 10.55 0.46 16.50
C VAL A 329 10.27 0.63 18.00
N SER A 330 9.00 0.78 18.32
CA SER A 330 8.45 0.82 19.67
C SER A 330 7.25 -0.10 19.78
N LEU A 331 6.76 -0.36 20.99
CA LEU A 331 5.54 -1.13 21.19
C LEU A 331 4.32 -0.31 20.79
N GLY A 332 3.38 -0.95 20.10
CA GLY A 332 2.10 -0.38 19.73
C GLY A 332 1.11 -0.40 20.91
N SER A 333 -0.14 0.04 20.69
CA SER A 333 -1.15 0.02 21.76
C SER A 333 -1.74 -1.36 22.01
N GLN A 334 -1.66 -2.26 21.03
CA GLN A 334 -2.30 -3.58 21.08
C GLN A 334 -1.38 -4.71 21.53
N TYR A 335 -0.09 -4.45 21.80
CA TYR A 335 0.89 -5.51 22.07
C TYR A 335 0.51 -6.40 23.28
N MET A 336 -0.08 -5.81 24.33
CA MET A 336 -0.47 -6.55 25.54
C MET A 336 -1.44 -7.70 25.28
N GLN A 337 -2.41 -7.52 24.38
CA GLN A 337 -3.41 -8.56 24.06
C GLN A 337 -2.75 -9.82 23.48
N TYR A 338 -1.65 -9.66 22.76
CA TYR A 338 -0.89 -10.76 22.16
C TYR A 338 0.10 -11.38 23.16
N VAL A 339 0.74 -10.55 23.99
CA VAL A 339 1.67 -11.03 25.03
C VAL A 339 0.92 -11.83 26.13
N THR A 340 -0.27 -11.39 26.51
CA THR A 340 -1.10 -12.09 27.51
C THR A 340 -1.87 -13.28 26.94
N GLY A 341 -1.79 -13.51 25.63
CA GLY A 341 -2.51 -14.61 24.96
C GLY A 341 -4.02 -14.41 24.82
N GLN A 342 -4.54 -13.20 25.09
CA GLN A 342 -5.95 -12.85 24.89
C GLN A 342 -6.33 -12.91 23.41
N THR A 343 -5.38 -12.56 22.53
CA THR A 343 -5.55 -12.58 21.07
C THR A 343 -4.43 -13.39 20.44
N LYS A 344 -4.79 -14.28 19.50
CA LYS A 344 -3.83 -15.03 18.70
C LYS A 344 -3.44 -14.25 17.46
N LEU A 345 -2.16 -14.22 17.11
CA LEU A 345 -1.70 -13.72 15.84
C LEU A 345 -1.63 -14.85 14.82
N MET A 346 -2.63 -14.90 13.96
CA MET A 346 -2.63 -15.80 12.82
C MET A 346 -1.97 -15.13 11.63
N TYR A 347 -0.94 -15.77 11.07
CA TYR A 347 -0.25 -15.31 9.87
C TYR A 347 -0.07 -16.47 8.90
N GLN A 348 -0.14 -16.20 7.62
CA GLN A 348 0.09 -17.23 6.63
C GLN A 348 1.59 -17.52 6.53
N SER A 349 1.95 -18.79 6.36
CA SER A 349 3.34 -19.25 6.42
C SER A 349 4.27 -18.36 5.55
N LEU A 350 5.37 -18.00 6.16
CA LEU A 350 6.44 -17.21 5.57
C LEU A 350 7.14 -17.90 4.39
#